data_3da1712a62aa0e3fc2373ee3ef5eff15
#
_entry.id   3da1712a62aa0e3fc2373ee3ef5eff15
#
_cell.length_a   1.000
_cell.length_b   1.000
_cell.length_c   1.000
_cell.angle_alpha   90.00
_cell.angle_beta   90.00
_cell.angle_gamma   90.00
#
_symmetry.space_group_name_H-M   'P 1'
#
loop_
_entity.id
_entity.type
_entity.pdbx_description
1 polymer ?
#
loop_
_entity_poly.entity_id
_entity_poly.type
_entity_poly.pdbx_seq_one_letter_code
_entity_poly.pdbx_strand_id
1 'polypeptide(L)'
;MYMLDTNIIIFCIRHPYSECAQKLVEHLGKDVCISVITYSELEYGILNSSKPEQNRQAINAVLVGIPIVEFDIAAAKHFGAILAEMKKEHKERQNQDRDKMIAAHARSKGFILVTNNLKDFSDINDLRLEDWRSDGDLIR
;
A
#
# COMPACT_ATOMS: atom_id res chain seq x y z
N MET A 1 3.29 4.49 12.73
CA MET A 1 2.14 3.99 11.94
C MET A 1 2.63 3.56 10.57
N TYR A 2 2.13 2.46 10.11
CA TYR A 2 2.48 1.86 8.81
C TYR A 2 1.26 1.89 7.90
N MET A 3 1.44 2.44 6.71
CA MET A 3 0.41 2.37 5.66
C MET A 3 0.81 1.26 4.69
N LEU A 4 -0.08 0.30 4.49
CA LEU A 4 0.20 -0.88 3.68
C LEU A 4 -0.22 -0.64 2.23
N ASP A 5 0.69 -0.93 1.30
CA ASP A 5 0.37 -0.91 -0.14
C ASP A 5 -0.49 -2.13 -0.50
N THR A 6 -1.23 -2.00 -1.58
CA THR A 6 -2.13 -3.05 -2.09
C THR A 6 -1.43 -4.39 -2.24
N ASN A 7 -0.22 -4.39 -2.80
CA ASN A 7 0.52 -5.63 -3.08
C ASN A 7 0.93 -6.39 -1.81
N ILE A 8 1.17 -5.68 -0.70
CA ILE A 8 1.48 -6.33 0.59
C ILE A 8 0.26 -7.08 1.11
N ILE A 9 -0.93 -6.48 1.02
CA ILE A 9 -2.19 -7.13 1.44
C ILE A 9 -2.40 -8.43 0.63
N ILE A 10 -2.27 -8.33 -0.69
CA ILE A 10 -2.46 -9.49 -1.58
C ILE A 10 -1.41 -10.56 -1.32
N PHE A 11 -0.15 -10.16 -1.12
CA PHE A 11 0.94 -11.10 -0.81
C PHE A 11 0.63 -11.89 0.47
N CYS A 12 0.20 -11.21 1.53
CA CYS A 12 -0.14 -11.86 2.80
C CYS A 12 -1.30 -12.84 2.67
N ILE A 13 -2.30 -12.51 1.85
CA ILE A 13 -3.44 -13.40 1.60
C ILE A 13 -2.98 -14.66 0.85
N ARG A 14 -2.12 -14.50 -0.16
CA ARG A 14 -1.63 -15.62 -0.96
C ARG A 14 -0.60 -16.48 -0.24
N HIS A 15 0.12 -15.89 0.70
CA HIS A 15 1.20 -16.55 1.46
C HIS A 15 0.98 -16.37 2.96
N PRO A 16 -0.07 -17.02 3.53
CA PRO A 16 -0.46 -16.77 4.93
C PRO A 16 0.55 -17.27 5.96
N TYR A 17 1.48 -18.12 5.54
CA TYR A 17 2.54 -18.63 6.43
C TYR A 17 3.88 -17.92 6.22
N SER A 18 3.93 -16.88 5.38
CA SER A 18 5.14 -16.10 5.13
C SER A 18 5.53 -15.28 6.36
N GLU A 19 6.79 -14.87 6.42
CA GLU A 19 7.25 -13.93 7.45
C GLU A 19 6.56 -12.58 7.31
N CYS A 20 6.27 -12.17 6.09
CA CYS A 20 5.49 -10.95 5.81
C CYS A 20 4.11 -11.02 6.46
N ALA A 21 3.39 -12.13 6.27
CA ALA A 21 2.07 -12.32 6.88
C ALA A 21 2.14 -12.36 8.41
N GLN A 22 3.17 -13.01 8.97
CA GLN A 22 3.38 -13.04 10.42
C GLN A 22 3.62 -11.63 10.97
N LYS A 23 4.41 -10.83 10.26
CA LYS A 23 4.68 -9.44 10.64
C LYS A 23 3.41 -8.60 10.59
N LEU A 24 2.58 -8.80 9.57
CA LEU A 24 1.28 -8.12 9.50
C LEU A 24 0.41 -8.47 10.72
N VAL A 25 0.33 -9.75 11.06
CA VAL A 25 -0.48 -10.20 12.22
C VAL A 25 0.00 -9.52 13.51
N GLU A 26 1.30 -9.37 13.70
CA GLU A 26 1.87 -8.69 14.88
C GLU A 26 1.43 -7.23 15.00
N HIS A 27 1.13 -6.57 13.88
CA HIS A 27 0.75 -5.16 13.83
C HIS A 27 -0.77 -4.93 13.76
N LEU A 28 -1.57 -5.98 13.51
CA LEU A 28 -3.02 -5.84 13.37
C LEU A 28 -3.65 -5.26 14.64
N GLY A 29 -4.53 -4.27 14.45
CA GLY A 29 -5.21 -3.61 15.56
C GLY A 29 -4.33 -2.66 16.36
N LYS A 30 -3.09 -2.44 15.95
CA LYS A 30 -2.12 -1.60 16.67
C LYS A 30 -1.70 -0.37 15.87
N ASP A 31 -0.93 -0.57 14.80
CA ASP A 31 -0.25 0.53 14.10
C ASP A 31 -0.19 0.37 12.59
N VAL A 32 -1.18 -0.30 12.01
CA VAL A 32 -1.31 -0.44 10.55
C VAL A 32 -2.59 0.21 10.07
N CYS A 33 -2.54 0.69 8.83
CA CYS A 33 -3.70 1.24 8.13
C CYS A 33 -3.52 1.05 6.62
N ILE A 34 -4.57 1.31 5.88
CA ILE A 34 -4.50 1.43 4.42
C ILE A 34 -5.13 2.75 3.98
N SER A 35 -4.67 3.26 2.86
CA SER A 35 -5.33 4.38 2.18
C SER A 35 -6.64 3.92 1.57
N VAL A 36 -7.63 4.81 1.50
CA VAL A 36 -8.86 4.58 0.73
C VAL A 36 -8.54 4.29 -0.75
N ILE A 37 -7.41 4.78 -1.26
CA ILE A 37 -6.95 4.47 -2.62
C ILE A 37 -6.62 2.98 -2.74
N THR A 38 -5.90 2.43 -1.76
CA THR A 38 -5.64 0.98 -1.68
C THR A 38 -6.95 0.20 -1.60
N TYR A 39 -7.89 0.67 -0.79
CA TYR A 39 -9.21 0.04 -0.69
C TYR A 39 -9.90 -0.03 -2.04
N SER A 40 -9.86 1.04 -2.84
CA SER A 40 -10.45 1.05 -4.17
C SER A 40 -9.77 0.06 -5.12
N GLU A 41 -8.45 -0.09 -5.02
CA GLU A 41 -7.71 -1.07 -5.82
C GLU A 41 -8.09 -2.51 -5.45
N LEU A 42 -8.26 -2.77 -4.15
CA LEU A 42 -8.73 -4.08 -3.67
C LEU A 42 -10.15 -4.37 -4.19
N GLU A 43 -11.03 -3.40 -4.14
CA GLU A 43 -12.40 -3.52 -4.66
C GLU A 43 -12.40 -3.80 -6.17
N TYR A 44 -11.59 -3.07 -6.93
CA TYR A 44 -11.44 -3.33 -8.36
C TYR A 44 -10.95 -4.76 -8.60
N GLY A 45 -9.95 -5.21 -7.86
CA GLY A 45 -9.42 -6.57 -7.98
C GLY A 45 -10.47 -7.64 -7.69
N ILE A 46 -11.34 -7.43 -6.69
CA ILE A 46 -12.44 -8.32 -6.38
C ILE A 46 -13.41 -8.41 -7.56
N LEU A 47 -13.90 -7.26 -8.03
CA LEU A 47 -14.90 -7.20 -9.09
C LEU A 47 -14.38 -7.73 -10.43
N ASN A 48 -13.09 -7.60 -10.67
CA ASN A 48 -12.44 -8.05 -11.90
C ASN A 48 -11.96 -9.51 -11.84
N SER A 49 -12.22 -10.21 -10.75
CA SER A 49 -11.77 -11.60 -10.58
C SER A 49 -12.82 -12.59 -11.07
N SER A 50 -12.39 -13.84 -11.28
CA SER A 50 -13.30 -14.94 -11.62
C SER A 50 -14.08 -15.46 -10.41
N LYS A 51 -13.68 -15.10 -9.19
CA LYS A 51 -14.30 -15.56 -7.93
C LYS A 51 -14.48 -14.39 -6.96
N PRO A 52 -15.35 -13.41 -7.30
CA PRO A 52 -15.45 -12.18 -6.51
C PRO A 52 -15.90 -12.42 -5.08
N GLU A 53 -16.87 -13.31 -4.85
CA GLU A 53 -17.34 -13.57 -3.49
C GLU A 53 -16.26 -14.18 -2.59
N GLN A 54 -15.51 -15.13 -3.09
CA GLN A 54 -14.41 -15.76 -2.36
C GLN A 54 -13.32 -14.75 -2.04
N ASN A 55 -12.94 -13.92 -3.02
CA ASN A 55 -11.92 -12.90 -2.83
C ASN A 55 -12.37 -11.81 -1.87
N ARG A 56 -13.64 -11.43 -1.92
CA ARG A 56 -14.21 -10.45 -0.98
C ARG A 56 -14.13 -10.95 0.45
N GLN A 57 -14.47 -12.20 0.67
CA GLN A 57 -14.38 -12.80 2.01
C GLN A 57 -12.94 -12.80 2.54
N ALA A 58 -11.98 -13.17 1.69
CA ALA A 58 -10.57 -13.22 2.07
C ALA A 58 -10.05 -11.82 2.43
N ILE A 59 -10.37 -10.81 1.61
CA ILE A 59 -9.93 -9.43 1.83
C ILE A 59 -10.60 -8.85 3.08
N ASN A 60 -11.91 -9.03 3.24
CA ASN A 60 -12.62 -8.54 4.42
C ASN A 60 -12.08 -9.13 5.72
N ALA A 61 -11.69 -10.41 5.70
CA ALA A 61 -11.11 -11.05 6.87
C ALA A 61 -9.80 -10.38 7.31
N VAL A 62 -8.95 -10.00 6.35
CA VAL A 62 -7.70 -9.30 6.65
C VAL A 62 -7.97 -7.87 7.13
N LEU A 63 -8.92 -7.18 6.51
CA LEU A 63 -9.18 -5.77 6.80
C LEU A 63 -9.84 -5.52 8.16
N VAL A 64 -10.32 -6.55 8.86
CA VAL A 64 -10.94 -6.38 10.18
C VAL A 64 -10.04 -5.61 11.15
N GLY A 65 -8.74 -5.86 11.12
CA GLY A 65 -7.78 -5.18 12.01
C GLY A 65 -7.05 -4.02 11.37
N ILE A 66 -7.50 -3.53 10.21
CA ILE A 66 -6.79 -2.52 9.44
C ILE A 66 -7.73 -1.34 9.12
N PRO A 67 -7.59 -0.20 9.81
CA PRO A 67 -8.38 0.99 9.49
C PRO A 67 -8.12 1.49 8.07
N ILE A 68 -9.18 2.01 7.46
CA ILE A 68 -9.11 2.65 6.14
C ILE A 68 -9.09 4.16 6.36
N VAL A 69 -8.04 4.83 5.87
CA VAL A 69 -7.83 6.26 6.06
C VAL A 69 -8.28 7.01 4.82
N GLU A 70 -9.10 8.05 5.02
CA GLU A 70 -9.59 8.87 3.93
C GLU A 70 -8.47 9.73 3.33
N PHE A 71 -8.53 9.90 2.01
CA PHE A 71 -7.59 10.74 1.27
C PHE A 71 -8.03 12.20 1.43
N ASP A 72 -7.45 12.90 2.37
CA ASP A 72 -7.85 14.24 2.77
C ASP A 72 -7.10 15.34 1.99
N ILE A 73 -7.35 16.60 2.38
CA ILE A 73 -6.73 17.76 1.72
C ILE A 73 -5.20 17.72 1.87
N ALA A 74 -4.68 17.32 3.03
CA ALA A 74 -3.24 17.21 3.23
C ALA A 74 -2.63 16.19 2.27
N ALA A 75 -3.27 15.03 2.10
CA ALA A 75 -2.84 14.02 1.13
C ALA A 75 -2.87 14.57 -0.30
N ALA A 76 -3.92 15.30 -0.66
CA ALA A 76 -4.04 15.92 -1.98
C ALA A 76 -2.93 16.93 -2.24
N LYS A 77 -2.57 17.75 -1.24
CA LYS A 77 -1.45 18.70 -1.37
C LYS A 77 -0.13 17.99 -1.59
N HIS A 78 0.13 16.92 -0.84
CA HIS A 78 1.34 16.10 -1.03
C HIS A 78 1.37 15.45 -2.40
N PHE A 79 0.21 14.99 -2.91
CA PHE A 79 0.13 14.43 -4.24
C PHE A 79 0.52 15.45 -5.32
N GLY A 80 -0.05 16.67 -5.25
CA GLY A 80 0.33 17.74 -6.14
C GLY A 80 1.82 18.08 -6.07
N ALA A 81 2.38 18.12 -4.86
CA ALA A 81 3.80 18.38 -4.65
C ALA A 81 4.68 17.27 -5.26
N ILE A 82 4.30 16.00 -5.07
CA ILE A 82 5.03 14.86 -5.66
C ILE A 82 5.04 14.95 -7.18
N LEU A 83 3.90 15.22 -7.80
CA LEU A 83 3.82 15.37 -9.26
C LEU A 83 4.73 16.48 -9.76
N ALA A 84 4.74 17.63 -9.08
CA ALA A 84 5.59 18.77 -9.44
C ALA A 84 7.08 18.45 -9.26
N GLU A 85 7.44 17.80 -8.14
CA GLU A 85 8.82 17.39 -7.86
C GLU A 85 9.33 16.40 -8.91
N MET A 86 8.52 15.41 -9.28
CA MET A 86 8.90 14.40 -10.27
C MET A 86 9.05 15.00 -11.66
N LYS A 87 8.18 15.92 -12.04
CA LYS A 87 8.31 16.64 -13.31
C LYS A 87 9.59 17.45 -13.36
N LYS A 88 9.91 18.19 -12.31
CA LYS A 88 11.11 19.02 -12.21
C LYS A 88 12.38 18.17 -12.29
N GLU A 89 12.36 16.97 -11.73
CA GLU A 89 13.50 16.05 -11.70
C GLU A 89 13.53 15.11 -12.91
N HIS A 90 12.61 15.24 -13.86
CA HIS A 90 12.46 14.37 -15.03
C HIS A 90 12.26 12.89 -14.66
N LYS A 91 11.51 12.64 -13.60
CA LYS A 91 11.20 11.29 -13.09
C LYS A 91 9.77 10.87 -13.34
N GLU A 92 9.07 11.54 -14.24
CA GLU A 92 7.68 11.21 -14.56
C GLU A 92 7.58 9.80 -15.15
N ARG A 93 6.61 9.03 -14.66
CA ARG A 93 6.31 7.70 -15.18
C ARG A 93 4.82 7.63 -15.46
N GLN A 94 4.45 7.07 -16.61
CA GLN A 94 3.05 6.88 -16.98
C GLN A 94 2.42 5.76 -16.16
N ASN A 95 1.11 5.87 -15.92
CA ASN A 95 0.26 4.82 -15.29
C ASN A 95 0.60 4.50 -13.83
N GLN A 96 1.22 5.43 -13.09
CA GLN A 96 1.55 5.23 -11.67
C GLN A 96 0.86 6.24 -10.75
N ASP A 97 -0.25 6.82 -11.18
CA ASP A 97 -0.92 7.87 -10.39
C ASP A 97 -1.45 7.34 -9.06
N ARG A 98 -1.99 6.12 -9.03
CA ARG A 98 -2.48 5.53 -7.77
C ARG A 98 -1.35 5.27 -6.80
N ASP A 99 -0.20 4.79 -7.26
CA ASP A 99 0.98 4.60 -6.43
C ASP A 99 1.46 5.92 -5.84
N LYS A 100 1.50 6.97 -6.66
CA LYS A 100 1.87 8.32 -6.21
C LYS A 100 0.86 8.87 -5.21
N MET A 101 -0.42 8.58 -5.37
CA MET A 101 -1.46 8.97 -4.41
C MET A 101 -1.26 8.26 -3.06
N ILE A 102 -0.99 6.96 -3.07
CA ILE A 102 -0.72 6.20 -1.85
C ILE A 102 0.54 6.73 -1.16
N ALA A 103 1.59 6.99 -1.93
CA ALA A 103 2.84 7.57 -1.41
C ALA A 103 2.60 8.94 -0.78
N ALA A 104 1.85 9.80 -1.47
CA ALA A 104 1.47 11.12 -0.97
C ALA A 104 0.69 11.03 0.32
N HIS A 105 -0.24 10.08 0.39
CA HIS A 105 -1.05 9.86 1.57
C HIS A 105 -0.19 9.46 2.78
N ALA A 106 0.70 8.49 2.61
CA ALA A 106 1.63 8.08 3.66
C ALA A 106 2.52 9.24 4.10
N ARG A 107 3.13 9.94 3.12
CA ARG A 107 4.01 11.09 3.42
C ARG A 107 3.27 12.19 4.18
N SER A 108 2.03 12.50 3.81
CA SER A 108 1.24 13.55 4.45
C SER A 108 0.96 13.28 5.93
N LYS A 109 0.93 12.02 6.32
CA LYS A 109 0.69 11.59 7.70
C LYS A 109 1.98 11.29 8.48
N GLY A 110 3.13 11.33 7.82
CA GLY A 110 4.38 10.89 8.40
C GLY A 110 4.45 9.39 8.64
N PHE A 111 3.68 8.61 7.90
CA PHE A 111 3.64 7.16 8.04
C PHE A 111 4.70 6.50 7.18
N ILE A 112 5.15 5.31 7.59
CA ILE A 112 6.01 4.47 6.77
C ILE A 112 5.12 3.72 5.78
N LEU A 113 5.46 3.78 4.49
CA LEU A 113 4.77 3.01 3.47
C LEU A 113 5.41 1.63 3.37
N VAL A 114 4.61 0.59 3.58
CA VAL A 114 5.05 -0.81 3.44
C VAL A 114 4.66 -1.30 2.07
N THR A 115 5.65 -1.65 1.26
CA THR A 115 5.47 -2.06 -0.13
C THR A 115 6.46 -3.13 -0.50
N ASN A 116 6.11 -3.99 -1.45
CA ASN A 116 7.06 -4.92 -2.06
C ASN A 116 7.67 -4.39 -3.36
N ASN A 117 7.35 -3.16 -3.75
CA ASN A 117 7.86 -2.48 -4.94
C ASN A 117 8.71 -1.25 -4.56
N LEU A 118 9.77 -1.45 -3.78
CA LEU A 118 10.60 -0.34 -3.31
C LEU A 118 11.10 0.54 -4.45
N LYS A 119 11.41 -0.05 -5.61
CA LYS A 119 11.86 0.70 -6.79
C LYS A 119 10.86 1.75 -7.27
N ASP A 120 9.56 1.43 -7.22
CA ASP A 120 8.52 2.31 -7.74
C ASP A 120 8.33 3.54 -6.87
N PHE A 121 8.80 3.50 -5.62
CA PHE A 121 8.63 4.57 -4.65
C PHE A 121 9.94 5.24 -4.25
N SER A 122 11.09 4.69 -4.63
CA SER A 122 12.41 5.20 -4.22
C SER A 122 12.72 6.60 -4.74
N ASP A 123 12.07 7.02 -5.83
CA ASP A 123 12.24 8.35 -6.43
C ASP A 123 11.43 9.44 -5.73
N ILE A 124 10.60 9.08 -4.74
CA ILE A 124 9.76 10.03 -4.04
C ILE A 124 10.50 10.55 -2.81
N ASN A 125 10.69 11.87 -2.75
CA ASN A 125 11.42 12.52 -1.67
C ASN A 125 10.64 12.45 -0.35
N ASP A 126 11.36 12.35 0.75
CA ASP A 126 10.83 12.42 2.12
C ASP A 126 9.79 11.34 2.47
N LEU A 127 9.83 10.22 1.76
CA LEU A 127 8.97 9.07 2.01
C LEU A 127 9.78 7.94 2.62
N ARG A 128 9.35 7.45 3.79
CA ARG A 128 9.97 6.30 4.42
C ARG A 128 9.31 5.02 3.91
N LEU A 129 10.13 4.04 3.54
CA LEU A 129 9.69 2.78 2.92
C LEU A 129 10.21 1.59 3.72
N GLU A 130 9.39 0.53 3.80
CA GLU A 130 9.81 -0.78 4.28
C GLU A 130 9.22 -1.87 3.39
N ASP A 131 9.97 -2.94 3.19
CA ASP A 131 9.46 -4.19 2.63
C ASP A 131 9.45 -5.22 3.75
N TRP A 132 8.28 -5.79 4.03
CA TRP A 132 8.12 -6.76 5.13
C TRP A 132 8.38 -8.20 4.69
N ARG A 133 8.65 -8.42 3.40
CA ARG A 133 9.04 -9.75 2.94
C ARG A 133 10.49 -10.04 3.36
N SER A 134 10.72 -11.28 3.80
CA SER A 134 12.07 -11.77 4.07
C SER A 134 12.70 -12.36 2.80
N ASP A 135 13.99 -12.68 2.85
CA ASP A 135 14.66 -13.40 1.76
C ASP A 135 13.99 -14.75 1.49
N GLY A 136 13.51 -15.44 2.53
CA GLY A 136 12.76 -16.68 2.37
C GLY A 136 11.43 -16.49 1.65
N ASP A 137 10.79 -15.35 1.84
CA ASP A 137 9.53 -15.03 1.15
C ASP A 137 9.75 -14.78 -0.36
N LEU A 138 10.91 -14.25 -0.74
CA LEU A 138 11.20 -13.89 -2.12
C LEU A 138 11.40 -15.09 -3.06
N ILE A 139 11.64 -16.28 -2.51
CA ILE A 139 11.83 -17.50 -3.29
C ILE A 139 10.58 -18.37 -3.36
N ARG A 140 9.46 -17.91 -2.86
CA ARG A 140 8.18 -18.64 -2.85
C ARG A 140 7.40 -18.47 -4.14
#